data_70d8eb75bc7356e574864cb69e838756
#
_entry.id   70d8eb75bc7356e574864cb69e838756
#
_cell.length_a   1.000
_cell.length_b   1.000
_cell.length_c   1.000
_cell.angle_alpha   90.00
_cell.angle_beta   90.00
_cell.angle_gamma   90.00
#
_symmetry.space_group_name_H-M   'P 1'
#
loop_
_entity.id
_entity.type
_entity.pdbx_description
1 polymer ?
#
loop_
_entity_poly.entity_id
_entity_poly.type
_entity_poly.pdbx_seq_one_letter_code
_entity_poly.pdbx_strand_id
1 'polypeptide(L)' 'MADFIVIKVKPGSRKGPLIETDADGQLTIYVRERAVDGKANEAVAKLLAAHLLLPKSQVELVSGATSRVKRFRVGE' A
#
# COMPACT_ATOMS: atom_id res chain seq x y z
N MET A 1 17.25 -6.18 -7.12
CA MET A 1 16.85 -7.01 -5.98
C MET A 1 15.51 -6.52 -5.45
N ALA A 2 14.68 -7.43 -4.99
CA ALA A 2 13.40 -7.07 -4.42
C ALA A 2 13.52 -6.84 -2.91
N ASP A 3 12.77 -5.88 -2.41
CA ASP A 3 12.66 -5.62 -0.98
C ASP A 3 11.23 -5.85 -0.54
N PHE A 4 11.05 -6.07 0.76
CA PHE A 4 9.72 -6.19 1.35
C PHE A 4 9.44 -4.99 2.23
N ILE A 5 8.21 -4.52 2.19
CA ILE A 5 7.79 -3.38 2.97
C ILE A 5 6.43 -3.68 3.61
N VAL A 6 6.32 -3.36 4.89
CA VAL A 6 5.07 -3.54 5.63
C VAL A 6 4.35 -2.19 5.73
N ILE A 7 3.08 -2.17 5.39
CA ILE A 7 2.29 -0.96 5.29
C ILE A 7 1.00 -1.12 6.08
N LYS A 8 0.64 -0.10 6.85
CA LYS A 8 -0.69 0.00 7.44
C LYS A 8 -1.60 0.66 6.42
N VAL A 9 -2.81 0.13 6.26
CA VAL A 9 -3.79 0.64 5.31
C VAL A 9 -5.04 1.09 6.04
N LYS A 10 -5.54 2.25 5.67
CA LYS A 10 -6.80 2.82 6.16
C LYS A 10 -7.77 2.91 4.99
N PRO A 11 -8.54 1.84 4.71
CA PRO A 11 -9.50 1.88 3.61
C PRO A 11 -10.73 2.68 3.98
N GLY A 12 -11.49 3.12 2.98
CA GLY A 12 -12.68 3.90 3.17
C GLY A 12 -12.43 5.23 3.88
N SER A 13 -11.24 5.80 3.69
CA SER A 13 -10.83 7.01 4.40
C SER A 13 -11.17 8.27 3.60
N ARG A 14 -11.67 9.28 4.30
CA ARG A 14 -11.88 10.59 3.69
C ARG A 14 -10.57 11.33 3.44
N LYS A 15 -9.51 10.97 4.15
CA LYS A 15 -8.17 11.56 3.97
C LYS A 15 -7.50 11.13 2.67
N GLY A 16 -7.88 9.98 2.14
CA GLY A 16 -7.19 9.41 0.99
C GLY A 16 -7.52 10.11 -0.33
N PRO A 17 -6.70 9.89 -1.35
CA PRO A 17 -5.47 9.10 -1.29
C PRO A 17 -4.32 9.87 -0.62
N LEU A 18 -3.64 9.24 0.31
CA LEU A 18 -2.60 9.90 1.09
C LEU A 18 -1.63 8.86 1.66
N ILE A 19 -0.35 9.18 1.66
CA ILE A 19 0.68 8.38 2.33
C ILE A 19 1.29 9.22 3.44
N GLU A 20 1.33 8.66 4.65
CA GLU A 20 1.99 9.29 5.79
C GLU A 20 3.12 8.39 6.27
N THR A 21 4.21 9.00 6.72
CA THR A 21 5.33 8.28 7.31
C THR A 21 5.46 8.73 8.76
N ASP A 22 5.50 7.77 9.69
CA ASP A 22 5.67 8.11 11.10
C ASP A 22 7.16 8.27 11.45
N ALA A 23 7.45 8.55 12.74
CA ALA A 23 8.79 8.79 13.21
C ALA A 23 9.70 7.56 13.04
N ASP A 24 9.14 6.36 13.00
CA ASP A 24 9.89 5.12 12.83
C ASP A 24 10.06 4.73 11.36
N GLY A 25 9.57 5.54 10.44
CA GLY A 25 9.62 5.25 9.02
C GLY A 25 8.50 4.32 8.55
N GLN A 26 7.54 3.99 9.42
CA GLN A 26 6.41 3.16 9.06
C GLN A 26 5.45 3.92 8.15
N LEU A 27 5.09 3.34 7.02
CA LEU A 27 4.13 3.95 6.10
C LEU A 27 2.70 3.60 6.48
N THR A 28 1.83 4.59 6.43
CA THR A 28 0.39 4.42 6.52
C THR A 28 -0.22 4.98 5.25
N ILE A 29 -0.99 4.17 4.55
CA ILE A 29 -1.61 4.57 3.28
C ILE A 29 -3.13 4.66 3.48
N TYR A 30 -3.66 5.84 3.20
CA TYR A 30 -5.09 6.12 3.27
C TYR A 30 -5.65 6.06 1.85
N VAL A 31 -6.67 5.24 1.64
CA VAL A 31 -7.36 5.15 0.36
C VAL A 31 -8.86 5.31 0.57
N ARG A 32 -9.52 5.88 -0.42
CA ARG A 32 -10.98 6.06 -0.38
C ARG A 32 -11.72 4.76 -0.66
N GLU A 33 -11.11 3.89 -1.41
CA GLU A 33 -11.69 2.59 -1.74
C GLU A 33 -11.90 1.77 -0.48
N ARG A 34 -12.99 1.04 -0.45
CA ARG A 34 -13.30 0.13 0.64
C ARG A 34 -12.50 -1.17 0.48
N ALA A 35 -12.35 -1.89 1.60
CA ALA A 35 -11.69 -3.20 1.58
C ALA A 35 -12.64 -4.27 1.04
N VAL A 36 -13.12 -4.08 -0.19
CA VAL A 36 -14.09 -4.95 -0.85
C VAL A 36 -13.56 -5.29 -2.24
N ASP A 37 -13.60 -6.57 -2.60
CA ASP A 37 -13.23 -7.06 -3.93
C ASP A 37 -11.82 -6.66 -4.38
N GLY A 38 -10.90 -6.50 -3.43
CA GLY A 38 -9.53 -6.14 -3.75
C GLY A 38 -9.30 -4.71 -4.21
N LYS A 39 -10.32 -3.87 -4.23
CA LYS A 39 -10.20 -2.50 -4.72
C LYS A 39 -9.24 -1.66 -3.91
N ALA A 40 -9.30 -1.77 -2.57
CA ALA A 40 -8.38 -1.06 -1.71
C ALA A 40 -6.95 -1.55 -1.91
N ASN A 41 -6.75 -2.85 -2.07
CA ASN A 41 -5.42 -3.42 -2.30
C ASN A 41 -4.80 -2.87 -3.59
N GLU A 42 -5.59 -2.77 -4.64
CA GLU A 42 -5.11 -2.23 -5.91
C GLU A 42 -4.80 -0.75 -5.80
N ALA A 43 -5.64 0.02 -5.13
CA ALA A 43 -5.41 1.44 -4.91
C ALA A 43 -4.13 1.68 -4.10
N VAL A 44 -3.89 0.86 -3.08
CA VAL A 44 -2.66 0.92 -2.27
C VAL A 44 -1.45 0.62 -3.13
N ALA A 45 -1.51 -0.40 -3.97
CA ALA A 45 -0.39 -0.76 -4.85
C ALA A 45 -0.05 0.37 -5.81
N LYS A 46 -1.05 1.04 -6.37
CA LYS A 46 -0.83 2.19 -7.26
C LYS A 46 -0.16 3.35 -6.54
N LEU A 47 -0.65 3.69 -5.35
CA LEU A 47 -0.08 4.77 -4.55
C LEU A 47 1.35 4.47 -4.14
N LEU A 48 1.59 3.24 -3.71
CA LEU A 48 2.91 2.83 -3.28
C LEU A 48 3.91 2.87 -4.45
N ALA A 49 3.51 2.38 -5.61
CA ALA A 49 4.36 2.43 -6.80
C ALA A 49 4.72 3.86 -7.16
N ALA A 50 3.75 4.77 -7.15
CA ALA A 50 3.99 6.18 -7.43
C ALA A 50 4.92 6.80 -6.39
N HIS A 51 4.71 6.48 -5.12
CA HIS A 51 5.54 6.99 -4.03
C HIS A 51 7.00 6.54 -4.16
N LEU A 52 7.21 5.31 -4.59
CA LEU A 52 8.54 4.73 -4.74
C LEU A 52 9.14 4.98 -6.12
N LEU A 53 8.40 5.63 -7.01
CA LEU A 53 8.83 5.89 -8.39
C LEU A 53 9.13 4.59 -9.15
N LEU A 54 8.29 3.58 -8.94
CA LEU A 54 8.39 2.27 -9.58
C LEU A 54 7.18 2.01 -10.47
N PRO A 55 7.34 1.20 -11.53
CA PRO A 55 6.17 0.71 -12.26
C PRO A 55 5.33 -0.18 -11.34
N LYS A 56 4.02 -0.17 -11.54
CA LYS A 56 3.10 -0.97 -10.72
C LYS A 56 3.46 -2.46 -10.76
N SER A 57 4.00 -2.93 -11.89
CA SER A 57 4.42 -4.33 -12.05
C SER A 57 5.52 -4.76 -11.08
N GLN A 58 6.21 -3.79 -10.46
CA GLN A 58 7.26 -4.05 -9.48
C GLN A 58 6.77 -3.89 -8.04
N VAL A 59 5.46 -3.81 -7.85
CA VAL A 59 4.85 -3.71 -6.52
C VAL A 59 3.80 -4.81 -6.42
N GLU A 60 4.02 -5.77 -5.54
CA GLU A 60 3.18 -6.95 -5.43
C GLU A 60 2.78 -7.20 -3.98
N LEU A 61 1.49 -7.37 -3.75
CA LEU A 61 0.98 -7.74 -2.43
C LEU A 61 1.29 -9.22 -2.19
N VAL A 62 2.05 -9.50 -1.14
CA VAL A 62 2.47 -10.88 -0.82
C VAL A 62 1.78 -11.45 0.41
N SER A 63 1.28 -10.61 1.31
CA SER A 63 0.47 -11.09 2.44
C SER A 63 -0.41 -9.96 2.97
N GLY A 64 -1.44 -10.35 3.73
CA GLY A 64 -2.34 -9.39 4.35
C GLY A 64 -3.45 -8.89 3.44
N ALA A 65 -3.86 -9.66 2.42
CA ALA A 65 -4.90 -9.24 1.47
C ALA A 65 -6.21 -8.84 2.17
N THR A 66 -6.54 -9.51 3.27
CA THR A 66 -7.76 -9.22 4.04
C THR A 66 -7.46 -8.50 5.35
N SER A 67 -6.24 -8.06 5.55
CA SER A 67 -5.78 -7.36 6.74
C SER A 67 -5.52 -5.90 6.47
N ARG A 68 -5.56 -5.08 7.50
CA ARG A 68 -5.16 -3.68 7.41
C ARG A 68 -3.65 -3.50 7.46
N VAL A 69 -2.91 -4.53 7.83
CA VAL A 69 -1.46 -4.55 7.75
C VAL A 69 -1.10 -5.44 6.59
N LYS A 70 -0.43 -4.88 5.60
CA LYS A 70 -0.12 -5.57 4.35
C LYS A 70 1.37 -5.58 4.10
N ARG A 71 1.83 -6.64 3.48
CA ARG A 71 3.24 -6.77 3.10
C ARG A 71 3.34 -6.79 1.58
N PHE A 72 4.17 -5.93 1.05
CA PHE A 72 4.41 -5.82 -0.38
C PHE A 72 5.85 -6.17 -0.71
N ARG A 73 6.03 -6.84 -1.84
CA ARG A 73 7.34 -6.98 -2.45
C ARG A 73 7.49 -5.83 -3.44
N VAL A 74 8.60 -5.09 -3.36
CA VAL A 74 8.85 -3.93 -4.20
C VAL A 74 10.20 -4.08 -4.89
N GLY A 75 10.26 -3.64 -6.16
CA GLY A 75 11.45 -3.75 -6.99
C GLY A 75 11.45 -5.03 -7.80
N GLU A 76 12.56 -5.27 -8.44
CA GLU A 76 12.73 -6.43 -9.33
C GLU A 76 13.05 -7.71 -8.60
#